data_e0b9cb97fed3c53b5bbc6c284f06896a
#
_entry.id   e0b9cb97fed3c53b5bbc6c284f06896a
#
_cell.length_a   1.000
_cell.length_b   1.000
_cell.length_c   1.000
_cell.angle_alpha   90.00
_cell.angle_beta   90.00
_cell.angle_gamma   90.00
#
_symmetry.space_group_name_H-M   'P 1'
#
loop_
_entity.id
_entity.type
_entity.pdbx_description
1 polymer ?
#
loop_
_entity_poly.entity_id
_entity_poly.type
_entity_poly.pdbx_seq_one_letter_code
_entity_poly.pdbx_strand_id
1 'polypeptide(L)'
;MTTPTLSQIKDRDTTTYYELVKIETSTEYRLTNAPFDVTYDSETYTSMGALMAMDEIESNMSFEIPKIALTLNGLVEMNNDGEYFIETILGLQYTDRPVSIWRSYFDQGTQIGTIEVFKGFIEGASLNYDPSGGCSVAIEVSSHWITFDKTNGRKTNKNSQKFYYSSDTGLDNCEEVQKEIIWKPV
;
A
#
# COMPACT_ATOMS: atom_id res chain seq x y z
N MET A 1 17.38 2.07 17.46
CA MET A 1 16.96 3.48 17.65
C MET A 1 15.71 3.50 18.51
N THR A 2 15.68 4.35 19.53
CA THR A 2 14.49 4.49 20.40
C THR A 2 13.45 5.35 19.67
N THR A 3 12.21 4.86 19.59
CA THR A 3 11.09 5.64 19.07
C THR A 3 10.96 6.93 19.88
N PRO A 4 10.96 8.13 19.25
CA PRO A 4 10.85 9.37 19.98
C PRO A 4 9.52 9.42 20.71
N THR A 5 9.55 9.85 21.96
CA THR A 5 8.31 10.08 22.71
C THR A 5 7.66 11.36 22.19
N LEU A 6 6.33 11.39 22.08
CA LEU A 6 5.55 12.55 21.62
C LEU A 6 5.92 13.86 22.37
N SER A 7 6.35 13.75 23.63
CA SER A 7 6.88 14.87 24.42
C SER A 7 8.17 15.45 23.83
N GLN A 8 9.07 14.61 23.33
CA GLN A 8 10.34 15.06 22.75
C GLN A 8 10.16 15.84 21.45
N ILE A 9 9.04 15.60 20.74
CA ILE A 9 8.70 16.31 19.50
C ILE A 9 7.98 17.61 19.81
N LYS A 10 7.09 17.64 20.82
CA LYS A 10 6.29 18.82 21.21
C LYS A 10 7.10 19.95 21.85
N ASP A 11 8.16 19.62 22.56
CA ASP A 11 8.96 20.58 23.31
C ASP A 11 10.04 21.29 22.47
N ARG A 12 10.03 21.11 21.14
CA ARG A 12 11.03 21.67 20.22
C ARG A 12 10.40 22.70 19.29
N ASP A 13 10.95 23.90 19.28
CA ASP A 13 10.44 25.06 18.50
C ASP A 13 10.61 24.91 16.97
N THR A 14 11.46 24.01 16.50
CA THR A 14 11.77 23.82 15.06
C THR A 14 12.00 22.35 14.72
N THR A 15 10.94 21.60 14.58
CA THR A 15 11.03 20.22 14.14
C THR A 15 10.61 20.12 12.67
N THR A 16 11.53 19.70 11.82
CA THR A 16 11.22 19.34 10.42
C THR A 16 10.98 17.86 10.35
N TYR A 17 10.04 17.43 9.52
CA TYR A 17 9.84 16.01 9.25
C TYR A 17 9.91 15.73 7.75
N TYR A 18 10.32 14.52 7.44
CA TYR A 18 10.31 13.96 6.10
C TYR A 18 9.61 12.62 6.11
N GLU A 19 9.00 12.30 4.98
CA GLU A 19 8.24 11.08 4.81
C GLU A 19 9.10 10.03 4.14
N LEU A 20 9.00 8.80 4.64
CA LEU A 20 9.67 7.63 4.13
C LEU A 20 8.59 6.67 3.65
N VAL A 21 8.65 6.26 2.40
CA VAL A 21 7.69 5.35 1.78
C VAL A 21 8.41 4.10 1.32
N LYS A 22 7.94 2.95 1.75
CA LYS A 22 8.39 1.64 1.28
C LYS A 22 7.26 0.99 0.50
N ILE A 23 7.51 0.62 -0.74
CA ILE A 23 6.59 -0.10 -1.61
C ILE A 23 7.20 -1.48 -1.87
N GLU A 24 6.48 -2.52 -1.45
CA GLU A 24 6.97 -3.89 -1.57
C GLU A 24 6.29 -4.58 -2.77
N THR A 25 6.90 -4.46 -3.94
CA THR A 25 6.52 -5.21 -5.13
C THR A 25 7.44 -6.43 -5.32
N SER A 26 7.67 -6.91 -6.53
CA SER A 26 8.76 -7.87 -6.80
C SER A 26 10.14 -7.30 -6.47
N THR A 27 10.29 -5.97 -6.58
CA THR A 27 11.43 -5.18 -6.14
C THR A 27 10.96 -4.21 -5.06
N GLU A 28 11.75 -3.99 -4.01
CA GLU A 28 11.43 -3.03 -2.98
C GLU A 28 11.87 -1.63 -3.37
N TYR A 29 10.95 -0.67 -3.31
CA TYR A 29 11.23 0.75 -3.54
C TYR A 29 11.16 1.50 -2.22
N ARG A 30 12.24 2.23 -1.92
CA ARG A 30 12.37 3.04 -0.71
C ARG A 30 12.60 4.48 -1.10
N LEU A 31 11.60 5.30 -0.87
CA LEU A 31 11.53 6.68 -1.34
C LEU A 31 11.40 7.64 -0.16
N THR A 32 11.95 8.84 -0.32
CA THR A 32 11.75 9.94 0.62
C THR A 32 11.51 11.25 -0.11
N ASN A 33 10.76 12.15 0.52
CA ASN A 33 10.61 13.54 0.08
C ASN A 33 11.71 14.48 0.67
N ALA A 34 12.64 13.92 1.44
CA ALA A 34 13.78 14.69 1.93
C ALA A 34 14.71 15.10 0.78
N PRO A 35 15.44 16.21 0.88
CA PRO A 35 16.45 16.61 -0.10
C PRO A 35 17.77 15.78 0.00
N PHE A 36 17.81 14.79 0.85
CA PHE A 36 18.95 13.90 1.10
C PHE A 36 18.45 12.49 1.44
N ASP A 37 19.32 11.51 1.28
CA ASP A 37 18.99 10.12 1.62
C ASP A 37 18.86 9.96 3.15
N VAL A 38 17.81 9.23 3.56
CA VAL A 38 17.50 8.99 4.97
C VAL A 38 17.65 7.51 5.28
N THR A 39 18.40 7.19 6.34
CA THR A 39 18.55 5.81 6.80
C THR A 39 17.61 5.55 7.97
N TYR A 40 16.80 4.49 7.85
CA TYR A 40 15.94 4.00 8.92
C TYR A 40 15.94 2.48 8.92
N ASP A 41 16.07 1.88 10.11
CA ASP A 41 16.13 0.41 10.31
C ASP A 41 17.16 -0.31 9.44
N SER A 42 18.36 0.31 9.27
CA SER A 42 19.44 -0.17 8.40
C SER A 42 19.14 -0.16 6.90
N GLU A 43 18.00 0.39 6.49
CA GLU A 43 17.60 0.58 5.10
C GLU A 43 17.75 2.04 4.69
N THR A 44 18.18 2.29 3.45
CA THR A 44 18.33 3.64 2.91
C THR A 44 17.15 3.99 2.04
N TYR A 45 16.50 5.12 2.35
CA TYR A 45 15.44 5.72 1.56
C TYR A 45 16.04 6.80 0.67
N THR A 46 15.89 6.64 -0.64
CA THR A 46 16.56 7.49 -1.63
C THR A 46 15.77 8.75 -1.94
N SER A 47 16.50 9.87 -2.03
CA SER A 47 15.96 11.19 -2.33
C SER A 47 16.04 11.51 -3.83
N MET A 48 15.52 10.62 -4.67
CA MET A 48 15.62 10.77 -6.14
C MET A 48 14.59 11.75 -6.72
N GLY A 49 13.81 12.46 -5.90
CA GLY A 49 12.68 13.28 -6.38
C GLY A 49 11.52 12.43 -6.93
N ALA A 50 11.52 11.14 -6.64
CA ALA A 50 10.45 10.25 -7.06
C ALA A 50 9.16 10.48 -6.28
N LEU A 51 9.24 10.74 -4.97
CA LEU A 51 8.09 11.08 -4.15
C LEU A 51 7.82 12.59 -4.25
N MET A 52 6.79 12.98 -5.00
CA MET A 52 6.43 14.39 -5.22
C MET A 52 5.51 14.93 -4.14
N ALA A 53 4.49 14.18 -3.80
CA ALA A 53 3.47 14.56 -2.82
C ALA A 53 2.82 13.33 -2.19
N MET A 54 2.26 13.54 -1.02
CA MET A 54 1.41 12.60 -0.32
C MET A 54 0.22 13.36 0.24
N ASP A 55 -0.96 12.76 0.16
CA ASP A 55 -2.14 13.34 0.78
C ASP A 55 -2.03 13.36 2.31
N GLU A 56 -2.78 14.25 2.93
CA GLU A 56 -2.86 14.33 4.39
C GLU A 56 -3.47 13.05 4.95
N ILE A 57 -2.86 12.50 6.00
CA ILE A 57 -3.36 11.33 6.69
C ILE A 57 -4.48 11.76 7.62
N GLU A 58 -5.71 11.56 7.19
CA GLU A 58 -6.88 11.83 8.03
C GLU A 58 -7.19 10.63 8.93
N SER A 59 -7.32 10.89 10.22
CA SER A 59 -7.78 9.91 11.20
C SER A 59 -9.20 10.27 11.64
N ASN A 60 -10.19 9.68 10.99
CA ASN A 60 -11.60 9.86 11.35
C ASN A 60 -12.08 8.74 12.27
N MET A 61 -12.98 9.07 13.21
CA MET A 61 -13.67 8.08 14.05
C MET A 61 -14.81 7.35 13.29
N SER A 62 -14.92 7.55 11.98
CA SER A 62 -15.88 6.83 11.13
C SER A 62 -15.33 5.43 10.80
N PHE A 63 -16.24 4.49 10.52
CA PHE A 63 -15.88 3.14 10.06
C PHE A 63 -15.45 3.10 8.59
N GLU A 64 -15.05 4.24 8.03
CA GLU A 64 -14.50 4.32 6.69
C GLU A 64 -13.05 3.85 6.66
N ILE A 65 -12.70 3.09 5.64
CA ILE A 65 -11.32 2.63 5.45
C ILE A 65 -10.50 3.83 4.96
N PRO A 66 -9.50 4.30 5.73
CA PRO A 66 -8.70 5.44 5.31
C PRO A 66 -7.88 5.09 4.06
N LYS A 67 -7.87 6.03 3.11
CA LYS A 67 -7.10 5.97 1.86
C LYS A 67 -6.15 7.14 1.79
N ILE A 68 -5.02 6.92 1.14
CA ILE A 68 -4.00 7.95 0.89
C ILE A 68 -3.58 7.86 -0.57
N ALA A 69 -3.47 8.99 -1.25
CA ALA A 69 -2.84 9.05 -2.56
C ALA A 69 -1.37 9.48 -2.42
N LEU A 70 -0.51 8.70 -3.05
CA LEU A 70 0.92 9.00 -3.22
C LEU A 70 1.15 9.46 -4.65
N THR A 71 1.65 10.66 -4.84
CA THR A 71 2.02 11.17 -6.16
C THR A 71 3.52 11.00 -6.37
N LEU A 72 3.87 10.21 -7.37
CA LEU A 72 5.24 9.89 -7.73
C LEU A 72 5.59 10.48 -9.09
N ASN A 73 6.86 10.84 -9.28
CA ASN A 73 7.37 11.25 -10.58
C ASN A 73 7.61 10.02 -11.45
N GLY A 74 6.85 9.88 -12.53
CA GLY A 74 6.93 8.74 -13.44
C GLY A 74 8.21 8.68 -14.29
N LEU A 75 8.92 9.79 -14.43
CA LEU A 75 10.12 9.93 -15.29
C LEU A 75 11.43 9.76 -14.50
N VAL A 76 11.38 9.39 -13.23
CA VAL A 76 12.60 9.09 -12.46
C VAL A 76 13.08 7.68 -12.78
N GLU A 77 14.36 7.55 -13.07
CA GLU A 77 15.04 6.26 -13.14
C GLU A 77 15.21 5.71 -11.72
N MET A 78 14.60 4.57 -11.46
CA MET A 78 14.63 3.95 -10.12
C MET A 78 15.84 3.04 -9.91
N ASN A 79 16.35 2.49 -10.99
CA ASN A 79 17.55 1.67 -11.02
C ASN A 79 18.45 2.22 -12.11
N ASN A 80 19.75 2.20 -11.94
CA ASN A 80 20.73 2.66 -12.96
C ASN A 80 20.68 1.89 -14.29
N ASP A 81 19.60 1.16 -14.53
CA ASP A 81 19.38 0.33 -15.73
C ASP A 81 18.60 1.08 -16.84
N GLY A 82 18.27 2.37 -16.64
CA GLY A 82 17.56 3.18 -17.62
C GLY A 82 16.04 2.92 -17.67
N GLU A 83 15.51 2.13 -16.74
CA GLU A 83 14.06 1.92 -16.63
C GLU A 83 13.40 3.04 -15.82
N TYR A 84 12.40 3.68 -16.41
CA TYR A 84 11.60 4.67 -15.71
C TYR A 84 10.60 4.02 -14.76
N PHE A 85 10.32 4.69 -13.65
CA PHE A 85 9.36 4.20 -12.65
C PHE A 85 7.98 3.86 -13.23
N ILE A 86 7.54 4.63 -14.23
CA ILE A 86 6.30 4.39 -14.94
C ILE A 86 6.28 3.03 -15.65
N GLU A 87 7.37 2.64 -16.30
CA GLU A 87 7.47 1.35 -17.00
C GLU A 87 7.44 0.20 -16.02
N THR A 88 8.11 0.37 -14.90
CA THR A 88 8.15 -0.62 -13.83
C THR A 88 6.75 -0.82 -13.22
N ILE A 89 6.01 0.25 -12.92
CA ILE A 89 4.65 0.13 -12.34
C ILE A 89 3.68 -0.48 -13.34
N LEU A 90 3.74 -0.11 -14.62
CA LEU A 90 2.85 -0.68 -15.64
C LEU A 90 3.14 -2.16 -15.92
N GLY A 91 4.40 -2.59 -15.79
CA GLY A 91 4.82 -3.97 -16.04
C GLY A 91 4.60 -4.92 -14.85
N LEU A 92 4.41 -4.40 -13.64
CA LEU A 92 4.31 -5.19 -12.42
C LEU A 92 2.85 -5.39 -11.98
N GLN A 93 2.63 -6.49 -11.28
CA GLN A 93 1.43 -6.66 -10.47
C GLN A 93 1.58 -5.82 -9.18
N TYR A 94 1.21 -4.56 -9.24
CA TYR A 94 1.29 -3.63 -8.10
C TYR A 94 0.06 -3.69 -7.19
N THR A 95 -1.09 -4.14 -7.69
CA THR A 95 -2.32 -4.26 -6.89
C THR A 95 -2.13 -5.24 -5.74
N ASP A 96 -2.68 -4.91 -4.59
CA ASP A 96 -2.56 -5.67 -3.33
C ASP A 96 -1.13 -5.77 -2.76
N ARG A 97 -0.20 -4.94 -3.23
CA ARG A 97 1.16 -4.89 -2.67
C ARG A 97 1.21 -4.01 -1.45
N PRO A 98 1.96 -4.44 -0.41
CA PRO A 98 2.05 -3.68 0.82
C PRO A 98 2.84 -2.38 0.63
N VAL A 99 2.34 -1.34 1.27
CA VAL A 99 2.99 -0.04 1.38
C VAL A 99 3.05 0.34 2.85
N SER A 100 4.22 0.78 3.28
CA SER A 100 4.42 1.30 4.62
C SER A 100 4.97 2.72 4.55
N ILE A 101 4.45 3.59 5.40
CA ILE A 101 4.78 5.01 5.41
C ILE A 101 5.21 5.38 6.83
N TRP A 102 6.40 5.97 6.92
CA TRP A 102 6.94 6.49 8.16
C TRP A 102 7.18 7.99 8.05
N ARG A 103 7.18 8.66 9.17
CA ARG A 103 7.54 10.06 9.31
C ARG A 103 8.79 10.14 10.17
N SER A 104 9.87 10.63 9.58
CA SER A 104 11.16 10.81 10.26
C SER A 104 11.35 12.27 10.65
N TYR A 105 11.60 12.51 11.91
CA TYR A 105 11.73 13.84 12.51
C TYR A 105 13.19 14.23 12.66
N PHE A 106 13.47 15.49 12.32
CA PHE A 106 14.80 16.07 12.37
C PHE A 106 14.80 17.35 13.19
N ASP A 107 15.87 17.55 13.96
CA ASP A 107 16.16 18.76 14.69
C ASP A 107 17.54 19.25 14.27
N GLN A 108 17.63 20.44 13.71
CA GLN A 108 18.88 21.03 13.21
C GLN A 108 19.71 20.08 12.33
N GLY A 109 19.04 19.30 11.47
CA GLY A 109 19.67 18.35 10.56
C GLY A 109 20.02 16.99 11.20
N THR A 110 19.77 16.79 12.48
CA THR A 110 19.97 15.50 13.17
C THR A 110 18.66 14.74 13.27
N GLN A 111 18.64 13.48 12.83
CA GLN A 111 17.49 12.61 12.95
C GLN A 111 17.21 12.28 14.43
N ILE A 112 16.04 12.66 14.91
CA ILE A 112 15.59 12.43 16.29
C ILE A 112 14.97 11.04 16.41
N GLY A 113 14.12 10.67 15.45
CA GLY A 113 13.42 9.39 15.42
C GLY A 113 12.42 9.31 14.29
N THR A 114 11.87 8.11 14.12
CA THR A 114 10.93 7.80 13.03
C THR A 114 9.73 7.07 13.60
N ILE A 115 8.54 7.43 13.16
CA ILE A 115 7.26 6.87 13.60
C ILE A 115 6.53 6.32 12.37
N GLU A 116 5.99 5.10 12.45
CA GLU A 116 5.08 4.58 11.44
C GLU A 116 3.75 5.34 11.53
N VAL A 117 3.33 5.92 10.40
CA VAL A 117 2.10 6.73 10.32
C VAL A 117 0.99 6.05 9.54
N PHE A 118 1.37 5.17 8.60
CA PHE A 118 0.39 4.45 7.81
C PHE A 118 0.96 3.14 7.28
N LYS A 119 0.08 2.13 7.19
CA LYS A 119 0.37 0.86 6.55
C LYS A 119 -0.85 0.36 5.81
N GLY A 120 -0.66 -0.08 4.57
CA GLY A 120 -1.78 -0.48 3.73
C GLY A 120 -1.36 -1.26 2.49
N PHE A 121 -2.29 -1.33 1.55
CA PHE A 121 -2.11 -2.04 0.28
C PHE A 121 -2.48 -1.13 -0.88
N ILE A 122 -1.80 -1.30 -2.01
CA ILE A 122 -2.12 -0.57 -3.23
C ILE A 122 -3.44 -1.08 -3.79
N GLU A 123 -4.41 -0.19 -3.95
CA GLU A 123 -5.69 -0.46 -4.60
C GLU A 123 -5.61 -0.26 -6.12
N GLY A 124 -4.95 0.82 -6.53
CA GLY A 124 -4.83 1.19 -7.93
C GLY A 124 -3.73 2.21 -8.17
N ALA A 125 -3.44 2.43 -9.44
CA ALA A 125 -2.57 3.49 -9.88
C ALA A 125 -3.19 4.21 -11.07
N SER A 126 -3.03 5.50 -11.12
CA SER A 126 -3.43 6.35 -12.25
C SER A 126 -2.26 7.13 -12.79
N LEU A 127 -2.25 7.33 -14.11
CA LEU A 127 -1.21 8.04 -14.82
C LEU A 127 -1.72 9.39 -15.28
N ASN A 128 -0.98 10.43 -14.96
CA ASN A 128 -1.26 11.77 -15.44
C ASN A 128 -0.10 12.26 -16.30
N TYR A 129 -0.41 12.54 -17.56
CA TYR A 129 0.52 13.16 -18.52
C TYR A 129 0.25 14.65 -18.62
N ASP A 130 1.26 15.45 -18.37
CA ASP A 130 1.20 16.88 -18.62
C ASP A 130 1.62 17.15 -20.09
N PRO A 131 0.85 17.94 -20.86
CA PRO A 131 1.23 18.34 -22.20
C PRO A 131 2.59 19.05 -22.29
N SER A 132 3.09 19.59 -21.18
CA SER A 132 4.42 20.20 -21.06
C SER A 132 5.57 19.19 -20.94
N GLY A 133 5.28 17.89 -20.95
CA GLY A 133 6.26 16.81 -20.92
C GLY A 133 6.49 16.21 -19.53
N GLY A 134 5.64 16.54 -18.54
CA GLY A 134 5.65 15.90 -17.23
C GLY A 134 4.84 14.59 -17.22
N CYS A 135 5.27 13.65 -16.40
CA CYS A 135 4.50 12.45 -16.11
C CYS A 135 4.48 12.19 -14.60
N SER A 136 3.28 12.01 -14.04
CA SER A 136 3.13 11.63 -12.65
C SER A 136 2.27 10.38 -12.52
N VAL A 137 2.60 9.57 -11.53
CA VAL A 137 1.87 8.37 -11.15
C VAL A 137 1.22 8.62 -9.80
N ALA A 138 -0.09 8.59 -9.74
CA ALA A 138 -0.81 8.62 -8.48
C ALA A 138 -1.17 7.19 -8.06
N ILE A 139 -0.68 6.77 -6.91
CA ILE A 139 -0.94 5.44 -6.33
C ILE A 139 -1.92 5.61 -5.18
N GLU A 140 -3.06 4.94 -5.25
CA GLU A 140 -4.03 4.89 -4.16
C GLU A 140 -3.68 3.74 -3.21
N VAL A 141 -3.46 4.07 -1.95
CA VAL A 141 -3.14 3.11 -0.89
C VAL A 141 -4.27 3.12 0.14
N SER A 142 -4.88 1.97 0.34
CA SER A 142 -5.90 1.76 1.37
C SER A 142 -5.30 1.11 2.60
N SER A 143 -5.80 1.48 3.77
CA SER A 143 -5.38 0.86 5.04
C SER A 143 -5.53 -0.66 5.00
N HIS A 144 -4.74 -1.36 5.81
CA HIS A 144 -4.81 -2.82 5.97
C HIS A 144 -6.22 -3.34 6.35
N TRP A 145 -7.09 -2.48 6.89
CA TRP A 145 -8.49 -2.80 7.18
C TRP A 145 -9.31 -3.17 5.94
N ILE A 146 -8.85 -2.84 4.72
CA ILE A 146 -9.51 -3.23 3.48
C ILE A 146 -9.63 -4.76 3.33
N THR A 147 -8.78 -5.52 4.02
CA THR A 147 -8.86 -6.99 4.02
C THR A 147 -10.17 -7.51 4.61
N PHE A 148 -10.83 -6.75 5.49
CA PHE A 148 -12.15 -7.11 6.03
C PHE A 148 -13.28 -6.91 5.03
N ASP A 149 -13.11 -6.00 4.09
CA ASP A 149 -14.11 -5.71 3.04
C ASP A 149 -13.93 -6.60 1.80
N LYS A 150 -12.76 -7.23 1.67
CA LYS A 150 -12.48 -8.16 0.58
C LYS A 150 -13.29 -9.44 0.74
N THR A 151 -14.21 -9.66 -0.19
CA THR A 151 -14.90 -10.94 -0.29
C THR A 151 -13.91 -12.03 -0.67
N ASN A 152 -13.80 -13.04 0.19
CA ASN A 152 -13.06 -14.24 -0.14
C ASN A 152 -13.77 -14.90 -1.36
N GLY A 153 -13.09 -14.96 -2.51
CA GLY A 153 -13.62 -15.54 -3.76
C GLY A 153 -13.94 -17.04 -3.68
N ARG A 154 -13.84 -17.62 -2.49
CA ARG A 154 -14.16 -19.02 -2.24
C ARG A 154 -15.66 -19.26 -2.41
N LYS A 155 -16.03 -20.08 -3.39
CA LYS A 155 -17.42 -20.49 -3.62
C LYS A 155 -17.81 -21.62 -2.68
N THR A 156 -19.02 -21.56 -2.15
CA THR A 156 -19.61 -22.65 -1.35
C THR A 156 -20.13 -23.74 -2.30
N ASN A 157 -19.22 -24.57 -2.80
CA ASN A 157 -19.56 -25.70 -3.67
C ASN A 157 -18.67 -26.92 -3.34
N LYS A 158 -19.09 -28.09 -3.82
CA LYS A 158 -18.40 -29.36 -3.66
C LYS A 158 -16.90 -29.30 -4.06
N ASN A 159 -16.61 -28.71 -5.21
CA ASN A 159 -15.24 -28.67 -5.73
C ASN A 159 -14.32 -27.80 -4.87
N SER A 160 -14.79 -26.64 -4.43
CA SER A 160 -14.04 -25.76 -3.53
C SER A 160 -13.82 -26.43 -2.17
N GLN A 161 -14.82 -27.17 -1.64
CA GLN A 161 -14.66 -27.88 -0.39
C GLN A 161 -13.62 -29.00 -0.49
N LYS A 162 -13.73 -29.85 -1.52
CA LYS A 162 -12.81 -30.97 -1.72
C LYS A 162 -11.38 -30.57 -2.02
N PHE A 163 -11.18 -29.39 -2.58
CA PHE A 163 -9.83 -28.84 -2.77
C PHE A 163 -9.10 -28.61 -1.45
N TYR A 164 -9.80 -28.13 -0.43
CA TYR A 164 -9.21 -27.86 0.90
C TYR A 164 -9.35 -29.04 1.87
N TYR A 165 -10.44 -29.80 1.75
CA TYR A 165 -10.79 -30.92 2.65
C TYR A 165 -11.28 -32.10 1.80
N SER A 166 -10.38 -32.90 1.29
CA SER A 166 -10.67 -33.97 0.29
C SER A 166 -11.68 -35.02 0.77
N SER A 167 -11.75 -35.24 2.09
CA SER A 167 -12.67 -36.22 2.70
C SER A 167 -14.01 -35.64 3.18
N ASP A 168 -14.21 -34.32 3.08
CA ASP A 168 -15.42 -33.67 3.54
C ASP A 168 -16.53 -33.77 2.48
N THR A 169 -17.68 -34.29 2.87
CA THR A 169 -18.85 -34.50 2.01
C THR A 169 -20.00 -33.53 2.29
N GLY A 170 -19.81 -32.55 3.19
CA GLY A 170 -20.86 -31.63 3.64
C GLY A 170 -21.54 -30.83 2.52
N LEU A 171 -20.82 -30.53 1.44
CA LEU A 171 -21.36 -29.79 0.28
C LEU A 171 -21.59 -30.68 -0.97
N ASP A 172 -21.59 -32.01 -0.83
CA ASP A 172 -21.77 -32.90 -1.99
C ASP A 172 -23.10 -32.70 -2.68
N ASN A 173 -24.15 -32.32 -1.95
CA ASN A 173 -25.50 -32.13 -2.46
C ASN A 173 -25.90 -30.67 -2.72
N CYS A 174 -24.96 -29.70 -2.62
CA CYS A 174 -25.23 -28.27 -2.82
C CYS A 174 -25.80 -27.97 -4.24
N GLU A 175 -25.38 -28.75 -5.25
CA GLU A 175 -25.81 -28.57 -6.61
C GLU A 175 -27.25 -29.07 -6.83
N GLU A 176 -27.77 -29.91 -5.94
CA GLU A 176 -29.13 -30.50 -6.04
C GLU A 176 -30.18 -29.59 -5.43
N VAL A 177 -29.81 -28.60 -4.62
CA VAL A 177 -30.75 -27.65 -3.98
C VAL A 177 -31.49 -26.80 -5.01
N GLN A 178 -30.94 -26.64 -6.21
CA GLN A 178 -31.60 -25.89 -7.31
C GLN A 178 -32.45 -26.75 -8.23
N LYS A 179 -32.52 -28.08 -8.01
CA LYS A 179 -33.35 -28.93 -8.82
C LYS A 179 -34.81 -28.84 -8.37
N GLU A 180 -35.68 -28.54 -9.32
CA GLU A 180 -37.13 -28.54 -9.09
C GLU A 180 -37.58 -29.96 -8.72
N ILE A 181 -38.10 -30.13 -7.51
CA ILE A 181 -38.65 -31.40 -7.06
C ILE A 181 -40.08 -31.51 -7.59
N ILE A 182 -40.26 -32.28 -8.66
CA ILE A 182 -41.58 -32.57 -9.20
C ILE A 182 -42.22 -33.69 -8.34
N TRP A 183 -43.15 -33.30 -7.48
CA TRP A 183 -43.95 -34.25 -6.74
C TRP A 183 -44.97 -34.89 -7.74
N LYS A 184 -44.73 -36.13 -8.14
CA LYS A 184 -45.74 -36.89 -8.88
C LYS A 184 -46.85 -37.26 -7.89
N PRO A 185 -48.13 -36.92 -8.17
CA PRO A 185 -49.23 -37.53 -7.42
C PRO A 185 -49.23 -39.02 -7.69
N VAL A 186 -49.39 -39.81 -6.65
CA VAL A 186 -49.55 -41.28 -6.69
C VAL A 186 -50.92 -41.59 -7.24
#